data_21e81ac6dbf948045b4edb8b3aa726f0
#
_entry.id   21e81ac6dbf948045b4edb8b3aa726f0
#
_cell.length_a   1.000
_cell.length_b   1.000
_cell.length_c   1.000
_cell.angle_alpha   90.00
_cell.angle_beta   90.00
_cell.angle_gamma   90.00
#
_symmetry.space_group_name_H-M   'P 1'
#
loop_
_entity.id
_entity.type
_entity.pdbx_description
1 polymer ?
#
loop_
_entity_poly.entity_id
_entity_poly.type
_entity_poly.pdbx_seq_one_letter_code
_entity_poly.pdbx_strand_id
1 'polypeptide(L)'
;MAGGNRAPWWAHFMTYAGGLTLVVAGGTAAVAQYAVNKADQVIPQEDILGDAQAEMDVDHIEGPLNILVLGTDKQGGSIRSDTMIVVHVNGDLTEATMVSLPRDLLVDIPDCGPGYANEPCTNKLNHAASISDDWEETRANVVGTVHDLTGLDFHLGATADFNGFVEMVDIVGTVEICTWKEFQSHHTDRVFEEGCHEYDKEAALDLVRQRYQFYDQIDYDLGLYGDYARQNFQQQAIKSLLEKAKEQGFLEDPAKLTELLEGFGEDKVSIDRPDDLSIADLAVNLRNIDPGAMTTIRVPASSEEGTEWGSVERIHEGAEAEAAASLWEALQNDTLAAWMAANPEWVKSDAANPESYTETDGEPTQEPTD
;
A
#
# COMPACT_ATOMS: atom_id res chain seq x y z
N MET A 1 -19.94 76.71 5.43
CA MET A 1 -20.61 75.55 6.07
C MET A 1 -20.35 74.33 5.21
N ALA A 2 -19.40 73.50 5.60
CA ALA A 2 -19.11 72.28 4.86
C ALA A 2 -20.02 71.18 5.36
N GLY A 3 -20.99 70.77 4.51
CA GLY A 3 -21.86 69.63 4.78
C GLY A 3 -21.05 68.34 4.75
N GLY A 4 -20.82 67.73 5.88
CA GLY A 4 -20.22 66.40 5.95
C GLY A 4 -21.16 65.36 5.38
N ASN A 5 -20.79 64.78 4.22
CA ASN A 5 -21.45 63.62 3.65
C ASN A 5 -21.30 62.43 4.61
N ARG A 6 -22.32 62.14 5.40
CA ARG A 6 -22.37 60.91 6.21
C ARG A 6 -22.61 59.76 5.25
N ALA A 7 -21.68 58.77 5.25
CA ALA A 7 -21.85 57.55 4.48
C ALA A 7 -23.22 56.92 4.82
N PRO A 8 -23.98 56.44 3.85
CA PRO A 8 -25.28 55.81 4.09
C PRO A 8 -25.12 54.54 4.93
N TRP A 9 -26.11 54.24 5.75
CA TRP A 9 -26.08 53.11 6.69
C TRP A 9 -25.75 51.76 6.05
N TRP A 10 -26.16 51.54 4.81
CA TRP A 10 -25.84 50.35 4.02
C TRP A 10 -24.35 50.23 3.73
N ALA A 11 -23.61 51.32 3.61
CA ALA A 11 -22.16 51.30 3.41
C ALA A 11 -21.45 50.78 4.69
N HIS A 12 -21.92 51.15 5.86
CA HIS A 12 -21.41 50.58 7.11
C HIS A 12 -21.79 49.11 7.24
N PHE A 13 -23.00 48.68 6.87
CA PHE A 13 -23.41 47.31 6.82
C PHE A 13 -22.52 46.46 5.90
N MET A 14 -22.23 46.96 4.69
CA MET A 14 -21.33 46.29 3.75
C MET A 14 -19.90 46.19 4.27
N THR A 15 -19.40 47.20 4.99
CA THR A 15 -18.08 47.18 5.60
C THR A 15 -17.99 46.12 6.72
N TYR A 16 -19.04 46.03 7.59
CA TYR A 16 -19.06 45.02 8.64
C TYR A 16 -19.30 43.62 8.10
N ALA A 17 -20.17 43.44 7.12
CA ALA A 17 -20.41 42.16 6.46
C ALA A 17 -19.16 41.68 5.71
N GLY A 18 -18.52 42.58 4.95
CA GLY A 18 -17.24 42.29 4.28
C GLY A 18 -16.12 41.99 5.25
N GLY A 19 -16.03 42.74 6.37
CA GLY A 19 -15.06 42.50 7.42
C GLY A 19 -15.28 41.14 8.11
N LEU A 20 -16.54 40.78 8.40
CA LEU A 20 -16.88 39.48 8.99
C LEU A 20 -16.56 38.33 8.04
N THR A 21 -16.87 38.49 6.74
CA THR A 21 -16.58 37.49 5.71
C THR A 21 -15.07 37.29 5.56
N LEU A 22 -14.27 38.37 5.60
CA LEU A 22 -12.81 38.29 5.58
C LEU A 22 -12.23 37.60 6.83
N VAL A 23 -12.79 37.88 8.01
CA VAL A 23 -12.37 37.23 9.26
C VAL A 23 -12.71 35.75 9.24
N VAL A 24 -13.90 35.38 8.79
CA VAL A 24 -14.31 33.97 8.66
C VAL A 24 -13.45 33.26 7.61
N ALA A 25 -13.29 33.84 6.42
CA ALA A 25 -12.47 33.27 5.36
C ALA A 25 -10.99 33.20 5.73
N GLY A 26 -10.44 34.25 6.37
CA GLY A 26 -9.08 34.27 6.86
C GLY A 26 -8.84 33.31 8.01
N GLY A 27 -9.84 33.15 8.90
CA GLY A 27 -9.82 32.20 10.01
C GLY A 27 -9.83 30.75 9.52
N THR A 28 -10.67 30.42 8.56
CA THR A 28 -10.72 29.07 7.96
C THR A 28 -9.45 28.71 7.20
N ALA A 29 -8.91 29.67 6.42
CA ALA A 29 -7.63 29.49 5.72
C ALA A 29 -6.46 29.30 6.71
N ALA A 30 -6.43 30.05 7.81
CA ALA A 30 -5.40 29.91 8.84
C ALA A 30 -5.49 28.57 9.58
N VAL A 31 -6.70 28.08 9.84
CA VAL A 31 -6.92 26.76 10.45
C VAL A 31 -6.52 25.65 9.49
N ALA A 32 -6.91 25.74 8.22
CA ALA A 32 -6.51 24.78 7.20
C ALA A 32 -4.97 24.73 7.05
N GLN A 33 -4.32 25.90 6.93
CA GLN A 33 -2.85 25.97 6.83
C GLN A 33 -2.15 25.42 8.09
N TYR A 34 -2.73 25.68 9.28
CA TYR A 34 -2.20 25.09 10.53
C TYR A 34 -2.34 23.58 10.51
N ALA A 35 -3.47 23.03 10.07
CA ALA A 35 -3.70 21.60 9.97
C ALA A 35 -2.74 20.93 8.97
N VAL A 36 -2.54 21.54 7.79
CA VAL A 36 -1.57 21.06 6.80
C VAL A 36 -0.15 21.02 7.38
N ASN A 37 0.32 22.14 7.94
CA ASN A 37 1.66 22.22 8.54
C ASN A 37 1.82 21.23 9.71
N LYS A 38 0.76 20.94 10.42
CA LYS A 38 0.78 20.00 11.55
C LYS A 38 0.84 18.55 11.05
N ALA A 39 0.09 18.21 9.99
CA ALA A 39 0.14 16.90 9.36
C ALA A 39 1.56 16.53 8.92
N ASP A 40 2.25 17.47 8.26
CA ASP A 40 3.62 17.27 7.81
C ASP A 40 4.66 17.13 8.95
N GLN A 41 4.31 17.58 10.19
CA GLN A 41 5.18 17.43 11.36
C GLN A 41 4.98 16.12 12.09
N VAL A 42 3.83 15.46 11.91
CA VAL A 42 3.47 14.25 12.68
C VAL A 42 4.04 12.99 12.04
N ILE A 43 4.01 12.90 10.71
CA ILE A 43 4.62 11.77 10.00
C ILE A 43 6.04 12.15 9.62
N PRO A 44 7.05 11.44 10.13
CA PRO A 44 8.43 11.66 9.73
C PRO A 44 8.60 11.52 8.22
N GLN A 45 9.29 12.48 7.63
CA GLN A 45 9.81 12.32 6.29
C GLN A 45 11.15 11.59 6.40
N GLU A 46 11.25 10.48 5.71
CA GLU A 46 12.50 9.72 5.60
C GLU A 46 12.86 9.59 4.13
N ASP A 47 14.12 9.69 3.81
CA ASP A 47 14.63 9.36 2.47
C ASP A 47 14.56 7.83 2.29
N ILE A 48 13.43 7.28 1.89
CA ILE A 48 13.20 5.84 1.71
C ILE A 48 13.71 5.38 0.35
N LEU A 49 13.51 6.17 -0.68
CA LEU A 49 13.68 5.78 -2.07
C LEU A 49 15.11 5.97 -2.59
N GLY A 50 15.84 6.95 -2.04
CA GLY A 50 17.20 7.23 -2.49
C GLY A 50 17.29 7.47 -4.01
N ASP A 51 18.20 6.75 -4.68
CA ASP A 51 18.43 6.85 -6.13
C ASP A 51 17.24 6.35 -6.99
N ALA A 52 16.29 5.61 -6.40
CA ALA A 52 15.08 5.13 -7.09
C ALA A 52 13.91 6.13 -7.03
N GLN A 53 14.14 7.35 -6.51
CA GLN A 53 13.11 8.37 -6.45
C GLN A 53 12.88 9.01 -7.83
N ALA A 54 11.61 8.97 -8.30
CA ALA A 54 11.18 9.63 -9.52
C ALA A 54 11.04 11.15 -9.32
N GLU A 55 11.30 11.93 -10.39
CA GLU A 55 10.95 13.35 -10.41
C GLU A 55 9.41 13.52 -10.46
N MET A 56 8.87 14.46 -9.69
CA MET A 56 7.44 14.79 -9.67
C MET A 56 7.25 16.32 -9.66
N ASP A 57 6.31 16.81 -10.49
CA ASP A 57 5.87 18.21 -10.42
C ASP A 57 4.88 18.37 -9.26
N VAL A 58 5.32 18.96 -8.16
CA VAL A 58 4.51 19.14 -6.94
C VAL A 58 3.42 20.21 -7.10
N ASP A 59 3.58 21.14 -8.03
CA ASP A 59 2.58 22.17 -8.32
C ASP A 59 1.42 21.63 -9.17
N HIS A 60 1.69 20.56 -9.94
CA HIS A 60 0.71 19.89 -10.81
C HIS A 60 0.93 18.39 -10.73
N ILE A 61 0.33 17.78 -9.72
CA ILE A 61 0.41 16.32 -9.52
C ILE A 61 -0.43 15.64 -10.60
N GLU A 62 0.25 15.00 -11.53
CA GLU A 62 -0.35 14.15 -12.56
C GLU A 62 0.21 12.73 -12.41
N GLY A 63 -0.58 11.72 -12.77
CA GLY A 63 -0.10 10.36 -12.82
C GLY A 63 0.63 10.05 -14.14
N PRO A 64 1.15 8.85 -14.30
CA PRO A 64 1.04 7.77 -13.33
C PRO A 64 1.94 7.98 -12.11
N LEU A 65 1.53 7.49 -10.96
CA LEU A 65 2.35 7.49 -9.75
C LEU A 65 2.65 6.05 -9.33
N ASN A 66 3.91 5.76 -9.08
CA ASN A 66 4.33 4.51 -8.46
C ASN A 66 4.72 4.79 -7.00
N ILE A 67 4.12 4.08 -6.08
CA ILE A 67 4.32 4.23 -4.63
C ILE A 67 4.85 2.90 -4.11
N LEU A 68 6.00 2.91 -3.44
CA LEU A 68 6.54 1.72 -2.79
C LEU A 68 6.15 1.70 -1.32
N VAL A 69 5.42 0.65 -0.91
CA VAL A 69 5.02 0.43 0.48
C VAL A 69 5.79 -0.75 1.07
N LEU A 70 6.51 -0.49 2.15
CA LEU A 70 7.31 -1.47 2.89
C LEU A 70 6.73 -1.71 4.28
N GLY A 71 6.26 -2.93 4.54
CA GLY A 71 5.89 -3.37 5.88
C GLY A 71 7.13 -3.89 6.61
N THR A 72 7.48 -3.28 7.74
CA THR A 72 8.70 -3.61 8.48
C THR A 72 8.39 -4.29 9.81
N ASP A 73 9.25 -5.21 10.21
CA ASP A 73 9.24 -5.82 11.54
C ASP A 73 10.61 -5.64 12.20
N LYS A 74 10.63 -4.82 13.23
CA LYS A 74 11.83 -4.54 14.04
C LYS A 74 11.84 -5.47 15.26
N GLN A 75 12.34 -6.70 15.12
CA GLN A 75 12.45 -7.64 16.23
C GLN A 75 13.90 -7.94 16.60
N GLY A 76 14.26 -7.65 17.85
CA GLY A 76 15.53 -8.10 18.44
C GLY A 76 16.80 -7.54 17.81
N GLY A 77 16.73 -6.35 17.20
CA GLY A 77 17.87 -5.71 16.52
C GLY A 77 18.03 -6.12 15.06
N SER A 78 17.16 -6.97 14.53
CA SER A 78 17.09 -7.31 13.10
C SER A 78 15.85 -6.65 12.49
N ILE A 79 16.03 -6.03 11.34
CA ILE A 79 14.95 -5.44 10.57
C ILE A 79 14.60 -6.40 9.45
N ARG A 80 13.31 -6.65 9.26
CA ARG A 80 12.78 -7.46 8.18
C ARG A 80 11.73 -6.69 7.44
N SER A 81 11.71 -6.79 6.12
CA SER A 81 10.59 -6.36 5.30
C SER A 81 9.90 -7.61 4.77
N ASP A 82 8.78 -7.93 5.39
CA ASP A 82 7.97 -9.10 5.00
C ASP A 82 6.80 -8.72 4.08
N THR A 83 6.58 -7.43 3.88
CA THR A 83 5.53 -6.89 2.99
C THR A 83 6.15 -5.84 2.08
N MET A 84 6.07 -6.07 0.78
CA MET A 84 6.54 -5.15 -0.25
C MET A 84 5.44 -5.05 -1.30
N ILE A 85 4.86 -3.85 -1.44
CA ILE A 85 3.73 -3.59 -2.34
C ILE A 85 4.07 -2.37 -3.20
N VAL A 86 3.95 -2.51 -4.51
CA VAL A 86 3.92 -1.39 -5.43
C VAL A 86 2.46 -1.00 -5.64
N VAL A 87 2.12 0.23 -5.31
CA VAL A 87 0.81 0.82 -5.62
C VAL A 87 0.99 1.71 -6.83
N HIS A 88 0.35 1.35 -7.92
CA HIS A 88 0.31 2.14 -9.15
C HIS A 88 -0.99 2.92 -9.22
N VAL A 89 -0.90 4.23 -9.39
CA VAL A 89 -2.03 5.13 -9.62
C VAL A 89 -1.96 5.58 -11.07
N ASN A 90 -3.06 5.44 -11.80
CA ASN A 90 -3.12 5.78 -13.22
C ASN A 90 -2.93 7.28 -13.52
N GLY A 91 -2.70 7.62 -14.77
CA GLY A 91 -2.46 8.99 -15.23
C GLY A 91 -3.51 10.01 -14.79
N ASP A 92 -4.78 9.61 -14.72
CA ASP A 92 -5.90 10.47 -14.34
C ASP A 92 -6.12 10.55 -12.81
N LEU A 93 -5.33 9.87 -11.98
CA LEU A 93 -5.46 9.74 -10.52
C LEU A 93 -6.86 9.27 -10.05
N THR A 94 -7.46 8.34 -10.78
CA THR A 94 -8.80 7.81 -10.51
C THR A 94 -8.83 6.35 -10.14
N GLU A 95 -7.81 5.60 -10.55
CA GLU A 95 -7.70 4.17 -10.33
C GLU A 95 -6.35 3.83 -9.68
N ALA A 96 -6.36 2.90 -8.76
CA ALA A 96 -5.14 2.38 -8.16
C ALA A 96 -5.10 0.85 -8.23
N THR A 97 -3.91 0.33 -8.45
CA THR A 97 -3.64 -1.11 -8.51
C THR A 97 -2.51 -1.46 -7.56
N MET A 98 -2.70 -2.48 -6.73
CA MET A 98 -1.68 -3.01 -5.83
C MET A 98 -1.01 -4.23 -6.45
N VAL A 99 0.32 -4.21 -6.53
CA VAL A 99 1.15 -5.34 -6.95
C VAL A 99 1.97 -5.78 -5.74
N SER A 100 1.62 -6.90 -5.12
CA SER A 100 2.38 -7.46 -4.00
C SER A 100 3.54 -8.29 -4.51
N LEU A 101 4.75 -7.94 -4.06
CA LEU A 101 5.97 -8.70 -4.31
C LEU A 101 6.11 -9.80 -3.26
N PRO A 102 6.12 -11.09 -3.65
CA PRO A 102 6.31 -12.17 -2.68
C PRO A 102 7.67 -12.04 -1.99
N ARG A 103 7.70 -12.04 -0.67
CA ARG A 103 8.95 -11.93 0.10
C ARG A 103 9.93 -13.08 -0.17
N ASP A 104 9.41 -14.25 -0.55
CA ASP A 104 10.17 -15.44 -0.88
C ASP A 104 10.50 -15.52 -2.40
N LEU A 105 10.22 -14.44 -3.17
CA LEU A 105 10.58 -14.34 -4.59
C LEU A 105 12.09 -14.36 -4.74
N LEU A 106 12.59 -15.26 -5.58
CA LEU A 106 14.02 -15.39 -5.87
C LEU A 106 14.44 -14.30 -6.85
N VAL A 107 15.34 -13.43 -6.40
CA VAL A 107 15.79 -12.24 -7.12
C VAL A 107 17.30 -12.05 -6.98
N ASP A 108 17.89 -11.26 -7.86
CA ASP A 108 19.25 -10.77 -7.70
C ASP A 108 19.25 -9.58 -6.74
N ILE A 109 20.09 -9.65 -5.72
CA ILE A 109 20.20 -8.65 -4.65
C ILE A 109 21.58 -7.99 -4.78
N PRO A 110 21.66 -6.65 -4.85
CA PRO A 110 22.93 -5.94 -5.03
C PRO A 110 23.94 -6.15 -3.90
N ASP A 111 23.47 -6.23 -2.66
CA ASP A 111 24.26 -6.54 -1.48
C ASP A 111 23.59 -7.61 -0.63
N CYS A 112 24.23 -8.74 -0.46
CA CYS A 112 23.73 -9.84 0.35
C CYS A 112 24.30 -9.87 1.78
N GLY A 113 24.95 -8.80 2.19
CA GLY A 113 25.47 -8.60 3.54
C GLY A 113 26.78 -9.33 3.86
N PRO A 114 27.23 -9.24 5.11
CA PRO A 114 28.55 -9.75 5.52
C PRO A 114 28.75 -11.25 5.30
N GLY A 115 27.67 -12.04 5.32
CA GLY A 115 27.72 -13.48 5.03
C GLY A 115 28.14 -13.80 3.60
N TYR A 116 27.97 -12.85 2.68
CA TYR A 116 28.33 -12.91 1.27
C TYR A 116 29.46 -11.92 0.91
N ALA A 117 30.22 -11.46 1.90
CA ALA A 117 31.31 -10.48 1.72
C ALA A 117 30.84 -9.13 1.15
N ASN A 118 29.56 -8.76 1.34
CA ASN A 118 28.87 -7.60 0.76
C ASN A 118 28.93 -7.59 -0.78
N GLU A 119 28.83 -8.77 -1.38
CA GLU A 119 28.79 -8.94 -2.84
C GLU A 119 27.35 -9.25 -3.28
N PRO A 120 27.01 -8.99 -4.55
CA PRO A 120 25.72 -9.38 -5.12
C PRO A 120 25.47 -10.88 -5.05
N CYS A 121 24.23 -11.28 -4.83
CA CYS A 121 23.83 -12.69 -4.88
C CYS A 121 22.40 -12.86 -5.36
N THR A 122 22.03 -14.09 -5.72
CA THR A 122 20.64 -14.47 -5.93
C THR A 122 20.11 -15.05 -4.63
N ASN A 123 19.02 -14.48 -4.09
CA ASN A 123 18.38 -14.94 -2.86
C ASN A 123 16.92 -14.51 -2.83
N LYS A 124 16.18 -14.88 -1.77
CA LYS A 124 14.83 -14.42 -1.51
C LYS A 124 14.79 -12.90 -1.33
N LEU A 125 13.78 -12.25 -1.87
CA LEU A 125 13.62 -10.80 -1.80
C LEU A 125 13.71 -10.24 -0.37
N ASN A 126 13.14 -10.96 0.62
CA ASN A 126 13.23 -10.55 2.02
C ASN A 126 14.66 -10.63 2.60
N HIS A 127 15.60 -11.31 1.93
CA HIS A 127 17.00 -11.32 2.35
C HIS A 127 17.64 -9.94 2.16
N ALA A 128 17.20 -9.16 1.18
CA ALA A 128 17.63 -7.78 0.99
C ALA A 128 17.40 -6.90 2.23
N ALA A 129 16.40 -7.24 3.04
CA ALA A 129 16.09 -6.58 4.31
C ALA A 129 16.84 -7.17 5.53
N SER A 130 17.81 -8.06 5.33
CA SER A 130 18.50 -8.77 6.43
C SER A 130 20.01 -8.58 6.38
N ILE A 131 20.50 -7.58 5.67
CA ILE A 131 21.93 -7.37 5.43
C ILE A 131 22.64 -6.66 6.59
N SER A 132 21.92 -5.80 7.32
CA SER A 132 22.44 -4.95 8.39
C SER A 132 21.38 -4.74 9.47
N ASP A 133 21.83 -4.36 10.67
CA ASP A 133 20.95 -3.84 11.73
C ASP A 133 20.68 -2.34 11.53
N ASP A 134 21.34 -1.69 10.57
CA ASP A 134 21.09 -0.31 10.16
C ASP A 134 19.94 -0.25 9.16
N TRP A 135 18.90 0.50 9.52
CA TRP A 135 17.71 0.62 8.68
C TRP A 135 18.00 1.36 7.37
N GLU A 136 18.87 2.35 7.39
CA GLU A 136 19.21 3.13 6.19
C GLU A 136 19.91 2.27 5.13
N GLU A 137 20.89 1.45 5.54
CA GLU A 137 21.55 0.50 4.65
C GLU A 137 20.58 -0.57 4.14
N THR A 138 19.78 -1.14 5.04
CA THR A 138 18.81 -2.19 4.74
C THR A 138 17.75 -1.73 3.76
N ARG A 139 17.14 -0.55 3.98
CA ARG A 139 16.10 -0.04 3.08
C ARG A 139 16.65 0.30 1.70
N ALA A 140 17.82 0.94 1.61
CA ALA A 140 18.45 1.25 0.33
C ALA A 140 18.66 -0.01 -0.50
N ASN A 141 19.09 -1.11 0.13
CA ASN A 141 19.24 -2.39 -0.54
C ASN A 141 17.91 -3.02 -0.97
N VAL A 142 16.86 -2.94 -0.13
CA VAL A 142 15.50 -3.42 -0.49
C VAL A 142 14.97 -2.62 -1.67
N VAL A 143 15.04 -1.29 -1.61
CA VAL A 143 14.55 -0.41 -2.68
C VAL A 143 15.32 -0.63 -3.97
N GLY A 144 16.65 -0.69 -3.90
CA GLY A 144 17.49 -1.00 -5.05
C GLY A 144 17.16 -2.36 -5.67
N THR A 145 16.93 -3.39 -4.84
CA THR A 145 16.51 -4.72 -5.32
C THR A 145 15.15 -4.67 -6.03
N VAL A 146 14.17 -3.94 -5.48
CA VAL A 146 12.86 -3.79 -6.13
C VAL A 146 12.95 -2.96 -7.41
N HIS A 147 13.73 -1.89 -7.41
CA HIS A 147 14.02 -1.09 -8.62
C HIS A 147 14.66 -1.95 -9.71
N ASP A 148 15.71 -2.72 -9.39
CA ASP A 148 16.40 -3.59 -10.36
C ASP A 148 15.48 -4.70 -10.91
N LEU A 149 14.59 -5.24 -10.07
CA LEU A 149 13.62 -6.25 -10.48
C LEU A 149 12.57 -5.68 -11.45
N THR A 150 12.08 -4.47 -11.18
CA THR A 150 10.88 -3.91 -11.86
C THR A 150 11.23 -2.86 -12.90
N GLY A 151 12.41 -2.24 -12.82
CA GLY A 151 12.78 -1.07 -13.61
C GLY A 151 11.93 0.18 -13.31
N LEU A 152 11.28 0.21 -12.14
CA LEU A 152 10.40 1.32 -11.73
C LEU A 152 11.16 2.32 -10.87
N ASP A 153 11.04 3.61 -11.22
CA ASP A 153 11.27 4.70 -10.30
C ASP A 153 9.99 4.97 -9.50
N PHE A 154 10.13 5.34 -8.23
CA PHE A 154 9.02 5.56 -7.32
C PHE A 154 8.85 7.02 -6.98
N HIS A 155 7.62 7.53 -7.08
CA HIS A 155 7.28 8.92 -6.77
C HIS A 155 7.15 9.15 -5.27
N LEU A 156 6.71 8.12 -4.55
CA LEU A 156 6.48 8.13 -3.10
C LEU A 156 6.95 6.82 -2.49
N GLY A 157 7.48 6.88 -1.28
CA GLY A 157 7.78 5.74 -0.45
C GLY A 157 7.00 5.78 0.86
N ALA A 158 6.58 4.64 1.38
CA ALA A 158 5.96 4.56 2.69
C ALA A 158 6.47 3.34 3.45
N THR A 159 6.72 3.52 4.75
CA THR A 159 7.01 2.39 5.64
C THR A 159 6.01 2.36 6.79
N ALA A 160 5.62 1.16 7.20
CA ALA A 160 4.81 0.96 8.39
C ALA A 160 5.27 -0.29 9.13
N ASP A 161 5.37 -0.21 10.46
CA ASP A 161 5.56 -1.38 11.30
C ASP A 161 4.22 -1.95 11.81
N PHE A 162 4.26 -3.06 12.53
CA PHE A 162 3.03 -3.66 13.10
C PHE A 162 2.29 -2.74 14.07
N ASN A 163 3.00 -1.86 14.79
CA ASN A 163 2.35 -0.94 15.71
C ASN A 163 1.65 0.18 14.92
N GLY A 164 2.27 0.67 13.85
CA GLY A 164 1.66 1.62 12.93
C GLY A 164 0.36 1.07 12.34
N PHE A 165 0.37 -0.19 11.88
CA PHE A 165 -0.84 -0.84 11.39
C PHE A 165 -1.94 -0.93 12.47
N VAL A 166 -1.58 -1.37 13.69
CA VAL A 166 -2.52 -1.44 14.82
C VAL A 166 -3.15 -0.08 15.14
N GLU A 167 -2.35 0.99 15.11
CA GLU A 167 -2.85 2.34 15.34
C GLU A 167 -3.75 2.83 14.21
N MET A 168 -3.39 2.55 12.94
CA MET A 168 -4.28 2.87 11.82
C MET A 168 -5.66 2.23 11.99
N VAL A 169 -5.71 0.94 12.33
CA VAL A 169 -6.99 0.25 12.57
C VAL A 169 -7.72 0.82 13.79
N ASP A 170 -7.00 1.16 14.88
CA ASP A 170 -7.62 1.76 16.08
C ASP A 170 -8.30 3.09 15.79
N ILE A 171 -7.71 3.92 14.94
CA ILE A 171 -8.24 5.22 14.55
C ILE A 171 -9.50 5.09 13.69
N VAL A 172 -9.49 4.20 12.68
CA VAL A 172 -10.66 3.98 11.84
C VAL A 172 -11.73 3.10 12.52
N GLY A 173 -11.35 2.43 13.61
CA GLY A 173 -12.19 1.58 14.45
C GLY A 173 -12.09 0.10 14.11
N THR A 174 -12.41 -0.30 12.89
CA THR A 174 -12.34 -1.69 12.40
C THR A 174 -11.96 -1.73 10.94
N VAL A 175 -11.52 -2.90 10.47
CA VAL A 175 -11.32 -3.20 9.05
C VAL A 175 -12.08 -4.45 8.68
N GLU A 176 -12.69 -4.45 7.49
CA GLU A 176 -13.34 -5.63 6.95
C GLU A 176 -12.31 -6.48 6.19
N ILE A 177 -12.24 -7.76 6.56
CA ILE A 177 -11.41 -8.75 5.87
C ILE A 177 -12.24 -10.02 5.68
N CYS A 178 -12.20 -10.59 4.48
CA CYS A 178 -12.92 -11.80 4.14
C CYS A 178 -11.98 -13.01 4.17
N THR A 179 -12.46 -14.11 4.70
CA THR A 179 -11.79 -15.41 4.68
C THR A 179 -12.60 -16.40 3.88
N TRP A 180 -11.96 -17.25 3.07
CA TRP A 180 -12.64 -18.25 2.23
C TRP A 180 -12.87 -19.59 2.91
N LYS A 181 -12.44 -19.72 4.16
CA LYS A 181 -12.68 -20.88 5.04
C LYS A 181 -12.54 -20.48 6.50
N GLU A 182 -13.20 -21.22 7.38
CA GLU A 182 -12.95 -21.15 8.82
C GLU A 182 -11.57 -21.72 9.15
N PHE A 183 -10.82 -21.07 10.04
CA PHE A 183 -9.54 -21.58 10.55
C PHE A 183 -9.21 -21.01 11.92
N GLN A 184 -8.35 -21.72 12.66
CA GLN A 184 -7.77 -21.22 13.91
C GLN A 184 -6.46 -20.50 13.63
N SER A 185 -6.25 -19.36 14.29
CA SER A 185 -4.99 -18.61 14.23
C SER A 185 -3.79 -19.48 14.61
N HIS A 186 -2.67 -19.25 13.91
CA HIS A 186 -1.39 -19.86 14.29
C HIS A 186 -0.70 -19.10 15.45
N HIS A 187 -1.11 -17.87 15.70
CA HIS A 187 -0.48 -16.97 16.68
C HIS A 187 -1.26 -16.86 17.99
N THR A 188 -2.58 -17.10 17.91
CA THR A 188 -3.49 -16.99 19.07
C THR A 188 -4.48 -18.16 19.08
N ASP A 189 -5.37 -18.20 20.09
CA ASP A 189 -6.48 -19.18 20.14
C ASP A 189 -7.72 -18.71 19.35
N ARG A 190 -7.64 -17.58 18.61
CA ARG A 190 -8.76 -17.02 17.85
C ARG A 190 -9.16 -17.92 16.69
N VAL A 191 -10.45 -18.08 16.50
CA VAL A 191 -11.04 -18.71 15.31
C VAL A 191 -11.56 -17.60 14.41
N PHE A 192 -11.16 -17.65 13.14
CA PHE A 192 -11.66 -16.79 12.07
C PHE A 192 -12.71 -17.56 11.31
N GLU A 193 -13.94 -17.04 11.29
CA GLU A 193 -15.06 -17.66 10.58
C GLU A 193 -14.97 -17.36 9.08
N GLU A 194 -15.50 -18.25 8.23
CA GLU A 194 -15.63 -18.03 6.79
C GLU A 194 -16.55 -16.83 6.52
N GLY A 195 -16.21 -16.02 5.50
CA GLY A 195 -16.97 -14.83 5.10
C GLY A 195 -16.25 -13.53 5.44
N CYS A 196 -16.96 -12.42 5.22
CA CYS A 196 -16.46 -11.08 5.46
C CYS A 196 -16.87 -10.58 6.84
N HIS A 197 -15.92 -10.15 7.64
CA HIS A 197 -16.15 -9.73 9.01
C HIS A 197 -15.34 -8.47 9.34
N GLU A 198 -15.91 -7.65 10.21
CA GLU A 198 -15.22 -6.48 10.78
C GLU A 198 -14.31 -6.92 11.94
N TYR A 199 -13.03 -6.58 11.84
CA TYR A 199 -12.02 -6.93 12.84
C TYR A 199 -11.48 -5.69 13.53
N ASP A 200 -11.36 -5.76 14.84
CA ASP A 200 -10.60 -4.80 15.63
C ASP A 200 -9.10 -4.93 15.37
N LYS A 201 -8.33 -3.99 15.90
CA LYS A 201 -6.88 -3.91 15.66
C LYS A 201 -6.10 -5.17 16.04
N GLU A 202 -6.47 -5.86 17.12
CA GLU A 202 -5.81 -7.09 17.58
C GLU A 202 -6.16 -8.26 16.65
N ALA A 203 -7.41 -8.38 16.23
CA ALA A 203 -7.84 -9.42 15.32
C ALA A 203 -7.33 -9.20 13.89
N ALA A 204 -7.35 -7.96 13.43
CA ALA A 204 -6.82 -7.59 12.12
C ALA A 204 -5.31 -7.89 12.04
N LEU A 205 -4.52 -7.49 13.05
CA LEU A 205 -3.09 -7.79 13.10
C LEU A 205 -2.82 -9.30 13.12
N ASP A 206 -3.60 -10.06 13.89
CA ASP A 206 -3.48 -11.51 13.91
C ASP A 206 -3.75 -12.10 12.51
N LEU A 207 -4.82 -11.64 11.84
CA LEU A 207 -5.24 -12.14 10.54
C LEU A 207 -4.24 -11.83 9.41
N VAL A 208 -3.75 -10.59 9.31
CA VAL A 208 -2.78 -10.20 8.26
C VAL A 208 -1.40 -10.83 8.38
N ARG A 209 -1.17 -11.62 9.44
CA ARG A 209 0.06 -12.40 9.67
C ARG A 209 -0.12 -13.88 9.39
N GLN A 210 -1.34 -14.35 9.09
CA GLN A 210 -1.65 -15.76 8.89
C GLN A 210 -1.13 -16.28 7.54
N ARG A 211 -0.58 -17.50 7.51
CA ARG A 211 -0.13 -18.18 6.29
C ARG A 211 -0.07 -19.71 6.43
N TYR A 212 0.24 -20.23 7.61
CA TYR A 212 0.54 -21.65 7.83
C TYR A 212 -0.66 -22.59 7.70
N GLN A 213 -1.88 -22.05 7.82
CA GLN A 213 -3.13 -22.78 7.69
C GLN A 213 -3.58 -22.99 6.24
N PHE A 214 -2.86 -22.37 5.27
CA PHE A 214 -3.28 -22.26 3.87
C PHE A 214 -2.34 -23.07 2.97
N TYR A 215 -2.41 -24.41 3.08
CA TYR A 215 -1.61 -25.35 2.30
C TYR A 215 -2.41 -26.60 1.91
N ASP A 216 -3.74 -26.52 1.87
CA ASP A 216 -4.58 -27.59 1.34
C ASP A 216 -4.88 -27.41 -0.16
N GLN A 217 -5.50 -28.42 -0.77
CA GLN A 217 -5.75 -28.41 -2.21
C GLN A 217 -6.67 -27.26 -2.63
N ILE A 218 -7.66 -26.90 -1.83
CA ILE A 218 -8.59 -25.81 -2.14
C ILE A 218 -7.89 -24.46 -2.12
N ASP A 219 -6.92 -24.24 -1.25
CA ASP A 219 -6.15 -23.00 -1.18
C ASP A 219 -5.24 -22.86 -2.42
N TYR A 220 -4.68 -23.98 -2.90
CA TYR A 220 -3.90 -24.02 -4.14
C TYR A 220 -4.78 -23.72 -5.37
N ASP A 221 -5.97 -24.31 -5.46
CA ASP A 221 -6.90 -24.09 -6.55
C ASP A 221 -7.35 -22.63 -6.65
N LEU A 222 -7.50 -21.96 -5.49
CA LEU A 222 -7.80 -20.53 -5.41
C LEU A 222 -6.56 -19.63 -5.62
N GLY A 223 -5.35 -20.19 -5.68
CA GLY A 223 -4.11 -19.45 -5.71
C GLY A 223 -3.87 -18.59 -4.46
N LEU A 224 -4.47 -18.98 -3.32
CA LEU A 224 -4.41 -18.28 -2.03
C LEU A 224 -3.78 -19.18 -0.97
N TYR A 225 -2.62 -19.75 -1.25
CA TYR A 225 -1.90 -20.64 -0.34
C TYR A 225 -0.69 -19.95 0.27
N GLY A 226 -0.34 -20.36 1.48
CA GLY A 226 0.88 -19.93 2.18
C GLY A 226 1.02 -18.40 2.27
N ASP A 227 2.06 -17.87 1.67
CA ASP A 227 2.35 -16.43 1.68
C ASP A 227 1.38 -15.61 0.84
N TYR A 228 0.82 -16.17 -0.23
CA TYR A 228 -0.21 -15.50 -1.04
C TYR A 228 -1.51 -15.26 -0.26
N ALA A 229 -1.87 -16.16 0.67
CA ALA A 229 -2.99 -15.94 1.58
C ALA A 229 -2.73 -14.72 2.47
N ARG A 230 -1.51 -14.61 3.02
CA ARG A 230 -1.12 -13.44 3.82
C ARG A 230 -1.16 -12.14 3.01
N GLN A 231 -0.61 -12.13 1.79
CA GLN A 231 -0.66 -10.97 0.90
C GLN A 231 -2.11 -10.54 0.61
N ASN A 232 -3.01 -11.50 0.38
CA ASN A 232 -4.42 -11.24 0.18
C ASN A 232 -5.05 -10.54 1.39
N PHE A 233 -4.83 -11.03 2.62
CA PHE A 233 -5.34 -10.37 3.83
C PHE A 233 -4.74 -8.97 4.02
N GLN A 234 -3.46 -8.76 3.71
CA GLN A 234 -2.83 -7.45 3.78
C GLN A 234 -3.44 -6.47 2.77
N GLN A 235 -3.67 -6.91 1.53
CA GLN A 235 -4.32 -6.10 0.50
C GLN A 235 -5.75 -5.71 0.90
N GLN A 236 -6.55 -6.65 1.42
CA GLN A 236 -7.88 -6.38 1.93
C GLN A 236 -7.85 -5.38 3.08
N ALA A 237 -6.95 -5.54 4.05
CA ALA A 237 -6.80 -4.62 5.17
C ALA A 237 -6.45 -3.19 4.70
N ILE A 238 -5.55 -3.03 3.72
CA ILE A 238 -5.21 -1.72 3.13
C ILE A 238 -6.45 -1.11 2.46
N LYS A 239 -7.17 -1.88 1.64
CA LYS A 239 -8.41 -1.41 0.99
C LYS A 239 -9.41 -0.93 2.03
N SER A 240 -9.71 -1.75 3.02
CA SER A 240 -10.67 -1.42 4.07
C SER A 240 -10.24 -0.21 4.91
N LEU A 241 -8.95 -0.06 5.23
CA LEU A 241 -8.42 1.14 5.89
C LEU A 241 -8.69 2.40 5.07
N LEU A 242 -8.41 2.37 3.76
CA LEU A 242 -8.64 3.51 2.86
C LEU A 242 -10.14 3.81 2.69
N GLU A 243 -11.00 2.79 2.59
CA GLU A 243 -12.45 2.95 2.53
C GLU A 243 -12.99 3.63 3.80
N LYS A 244 -12.61 3.12 4.99
CA LYS A 244 -13.00 3.70 6.27
C LYS A 244 -12.49 5.14 6.43
N ALA A 245 -11.25 5.41 6.03
CA ALA A 245 -10.69 6.76 6.06
C ALA A 245 -11.47 7.72 5.15
N LYS A 246 -11.86 7.27 3.95
CA LYS A 246 -12.69 8.05 3.01
C LYS A 246 -14.10 8.26 3.56
N GLU A 247 -14.78 7.21 4.04
CA GLU A 247 -16.12 7.31 4.63
C GLU A 247 -16.19 8.26 5.83
N GLN A 248 -15.15 8.28 6.65
CA GLN A 248 -15.05 9.20 7.80
C GLN A 248 -14.64 10.62 7.42
N GLY A 249 -14.32 10.85 6.12
CA GLY A 249 -13.96 12.15 5.57
C GLY A 249 -12.56 12.63 5.97
N PHE A 250 -11.65 11.73 6.32
CA PHE A 250 -10.26 12.09 6.64
C PHE A 250 -9.51 12.65 5.42
N LEU A 251 -9.84 12.19 4.21
CA LEU A 251 -9.19 12.63 2.98
C LEU A 251 -9.75 13.97 2.45
N GLU A 252 -10.89 14.43 2.96
CA GLU A 252 -11.58 15.63 2.49
C GLU A 252 -11.44 16.82 3.44
N ASP A 253 -11.13 16.56 4.72
CA ASP A 253 -11.01 17.57 5.77
C ASP A 253 -9.59 17.56 6.37
N PRO A 254 -8.78 18.59 6.10
CA PRO A 254 -7.41 18.67 6.62
C PRO A 254 -7.32 18.60 8.16
N ALA A 255 -8.34 19.06 8.89
CA ALA A 255 -8.34 18.98 10.33
C ALA A 255 -8.54 17.54 10.82
N LYS A 256 -9.44 16.77 10.16
CA LYS A 256 -9.62 15.34 10.43
C LYS A 256 -8.40 14.52 10.00
N LEU A 257 -7.80 14.85 8.84
CA LEU A 257 -6.55 14.23 8.43
C LEU A 257 -5.46 14.43 9.49
N THR A 258 -5.34 15.64 10.04
CA THR A 258 -4.38 15.91 11.12
C THR A 258 -4.70 15.08 12.37
N GLU A 259 -5.97 14.96 12.76
CA GLU A 259 -6.39 14.12 13.90
C GLU A 259 -6.04 12.65 13.67
N LEU A 260 -6.26 12.14 12.44
CA LEU A 260 -5.83 10.81 12.02
C LEU A 260 -4.32 10.65 12.20
N LEU A 261 -3.54 11.58 11.67
CA LEU A 261 -2.09 11.52 11.68
C LEU A 261 -1.50 11.69 13.09
N GLU A 262 -2.09 12.55 13.94
CA GLU A 262 -1.70 12.69 15.35
C GLU A 262 -1.95 11.42 16.19
N GLY A 263 -2.84 10.55 15.73
CA GLY A 263 -3.05 9.23 16.33
C GLY A 263 -1.91 8.26 16.05
N PHE A 264 -1.10 8.49 15.00
CA PHE A 264 0.11 7.71 14.79
C PHE A 264 1.19 8.14 15.79
N GLY A 265 1.76 7.19 16.48
CA GLY A 265 2.94 7.46 17.32
C GLY A 265 4.19 7.73 16.47
N GLU A 266 5.16 8.43 17.04
CA GLU A 266 6.44 8.68 16.40
C GLU A 266 7.12 7.37 15.96
N ASP A 267 7.79 7.36 14.81
CA ASP A 267 8.62 6.27 14.25
C ASP A 267 7.90 4.97 13.86
N LYS A 268 6.57 4.97 13.69
CA LYS A 268 5.80 3.77 13.32
C LYS A 268 5.37 3.76 11.85
N VAL A 269 5.19 4.93 11.29
CA VAL A 269 4.88 5.17 9.88
C VAL A 269 5.78 6.30 9.40
N SER A 270 6.43 6.13 8.27
CA SER A 270 7.20 7.20 7.60
C SER A 270 6.79 7.29 6.14
N ILE A 271 6.93 8.47 5.58
CA ILE A 271 6.64 8.71 4.16
C ILE A 271 7.84 9.43 3.54
N ASP A 272 8.26 8.93 2.39
CA ASP A 272 9.17 9.62 1.48
C ASP A 272 8.37 10.30 0.37
N ARG A 273 8.57 11.58 0.21
CA ARG A 273 7.89 12.44 -0.77
C ARG A 273 8.78 13.64 -1.10
N PRO A 274 8.57 14.32 -2.22
CA PRO A 274 9.23 15.59 -2.49
C PRO A 274 9.04 16.59 -1.32
N ASP A 275 10.09 17.33 -0.99
CA ASP A 275 10.11 18.26 0.16
C ASP A 275 8.99 19.31 0.14
N ASP A 276 8.62 19.76 -1.07
CA ASP A 276 7.59 20.77 -1.28
C ASP A 276 6.16 20.19 -1.37
N LEU A 277 5.99 18.88 -1.29
CA LEU A 277 4.69 18.21 -1.34
C LEU A 277 4.17 17.96 0.08
N SER A 278 3.06 18.58 0.47
CA SER A 278 2.40 18.29 1.74
C SER A 278 1.57 16.99 1.68
N ILE A 279 1.43 16.31 2.83
CA ILE A 279 0.55 15.13 2.96
C ILE A 279 -0.90 15.49 2.64
N ALA A 280 -1.33 16.70 2.99
CA ALA A 280 -2.67 17.19 2.70
C ALA A 280 -2.90 17.41 1.20
N ASP A 281 -1.91 17.94 0.48
CA ASP A 281 -2.00 18.10 -0.99
C ASP A 281 -2.05 16.73 -1.67
N LEU A 282 -1.24 15.78 -1.22
CA LEU A 282 -1.28 14.42 -1.70
C LEU A 282 -2.67 13.78 -1.49
N ALA A 283 -3.24 13.88 -0.27
CA ALA A 283 -4.57 13.36 0.04
C ALA A 283 -5.66 13.99 -0.85
N VAL A 284 -5.59 15.31 -1.08
CA VAL A 284 -6.54 16.03 -1.95
C VAL A 284 -6.45 15.56 -3.41
N ASN A 285 -5.25 15.31 -3.93
CA ASN A 285 -5.06 14.84 -5.30
C ASN A 285 -5.52 13.39 -5.48
N LEU A 286 -5.31 12.53 -4.49
CA LEU A 286 -5.70 11.12 -4.53
C LEU A 286 -7.15 10.83 -4.08
N ARG A 287 -7.92 11.83 -3.64
CA ARG A 287 -9.29 11.65 -3.10
C ARG A 287 -10.29 11.02 -4.07
N ASN A 288 -10.03 11.12 -5.39
CA ASN A 288 -10.93 10.57 -6.41
C ASN A 288 -10.75 9.06 -6.61
N ILE A 289 -9.70 8.48 -6.08
CA ILE A 289 -9.50 7.02 -6.09
C ILE A 289 -10.62 6.39 -5.25
N ASP A 290 -11.22 5.35 -5.82
CA ASP A 290 -12.17 4.50 -5.09
C ASP A 290 -11.44 3.29 -4.51
N PRO A 291 -11.21 3.24 -3.18
CA PRO A 291 -10.52 2.13 -2.57
C PRO A 291 -11.22 0.78 -2.80
N GLY A 292 -12.56 0.76 -2.83
CA GLY A 292 -13.34 -0.44 -3.10
C GLY A 292 -13.10 -1.01 -4.50
N ALA A 293 -12.81 -0.14 -5.48
CA ALA A 293 -12.51 -0.51 -6.85
C ALA A 293 -11.01 -0.81 -7.11
N MET A 294 -10.15 -0.70 -6.10
CA MET A 294 -8.72 -1.00 -6.25
C MET A 294 -8.53 -2.46 -6.67
N THR A 295 -7.79 -2.66 -7.74
CA THR A 295 -7.42 -3.98 -8.25
C THR A 295 -6.14 -4.48 -7.58
N THR A 296 -6.01 -5.78 -7.43
CA THR A 296 -4.79 -6.41 -6.92
C THR A 296 -4.21 -7.37 -7.94
N ILE A 297 -2.89 -7.32 -8.09
CA ILE A 297 -2.13 -8.19 -9.01
C ILE A 297 -1.16 -9.04 -8.20
N ARG A 298 -1.12 -10.32 -8.51
CA ARG A 298 -0.07 -11.22 -8.08
C ARG A 298 1.05 -11.22 -9.13
N VAL A 299 2.28 -11.06 -8.68
CA VAL A 299 3.45 -11.21 -9.58
C VAL A 299 3.40 -12.58 -10.26
N PRO A 300 3.59 -12.64 -11.60
CA PRO A 300 3.69 -13.90 -12.34
C PRO A 300 4.89 -14.74 -11.88
N ALA A 301 4.66 -15.56 -10.86
CA ALA A 301 5.64 -16.46 -10.26
C ALA A 301 4.93 -17.66 -9.66
N SER A 302 5.63 -18.77 -9.53
CA SER A 302 5.13 -19.98 -8.89
C SER A 302 6.13 -20.56 -7.90
N SER A 303 5.61 -21.38 -6.97
CA SER A 303 6.40 -21.98 -5.90
C SER A 303 7.31 -23.08 -6.42
N GLU A 304 8.57 -23.08 -5.96
CA GLU A 304 9.56 -24.13 -6.20
C GLU A 304 10.09 -24.62 -4.85
N GLU A 305 9.94 -25.93 -4.60
CA GLU A 305 10.35 -26.59 -3.38
C GLU A 305 11.70 -27.27 -3.53
N GLY A 306 12.42 -27.45 -2.40
CA GLY A 306 13.64 -28.24 -2.36
C GLY A 306 14.86 -27.58 -2.99
N THR A 307 14.84 -26.25 -3.16
CA THR A 307 15.98 -25.47 -3.62
C THR A 307 17.02 -25.31 -2.51
N GLU A 308 18.19 -24.79 -2.84
CA GLU A 308 19.22 -24.45 -1.84
C GLU A 308 18.77 -23.34 -0.87
N TRP A 309 17.76 -22.53 -1.26
CA TRP A 309 17.10 -21.50 -0.43
C TRP A 309 15.85 -22.02 0.29
N GLY A 310 15.55 -23.33 0.17
CA GLY A 310 14.32 -23.95 0.65
C GLY A 310 13.18 -23.77 -0.34
N SER A 311 11.96 -23.46 0.17
CA SER A 311 10.81 -23.09 -0.63
C SER A 311 10.95 -21.65 -1.11
N VAL A 312 10.86 -21.38 -2.39
CA VAL A 312 10.96 -20.06 -3.02
C VAL A 312 9.78 -19.83 -3.97
N GLU A 313 9.50 -18.57 -4.26
CA GLU A 313 8.71 -18.18 -5.42
C GLU A 313 9.70 -17.83 -6.55
N ARG A 314 9.42 -18.31 -7.74
CA ARG A 314 10.28 -18.07 -8.91
C ARG A 314 9.47 -17.64 -10.11
N ILE A 315 9.99 -16.66 -10.85
CA ILE A 315 9.51 -16.34 -12.20
C ILE A 315 10.20 -17.31 -13.15
N HIS A 316 9.48 -18.34 -13.58
CA HIS A 316 10.03 -19.34 -14.50
C HIS A 316 10.13 -18.82 -15.91
N GLU A 317 11.13 -19.35 -16.68
CA GLU A 317 11.26 -19.03 -18.09
C GLU A 317 9.97 -19.39 -18.87
N GLY A 318 9.67 -18.60 -19.89
CA GLY A 318 8.47 -18.77 -20.73
C GLY A 318 7.33 -17.84 -20.30
N ALA A 319 6.13 -18.37 -20.12
CA ALA A 319 4.92 -17.56 -19.93
C ALA A 319 4.98 -16.67 -18.68
N GLU A 320 5.52 -17.16 -17.55
CA GLU A 320 5.66 -16.34 -16.34
C GLU A 320 6.64 -15.19 -16.56
N ALA A 321 7.81 -15.46 -17.16
CA ALA A 321 8.80 -14.42 -17.43
C ALA A 321 8.29 -13.38 -18.43
N GLU A 322 7.54 -13.81 -19.47
CA GLU A 322 6.91 -12.90 -20.44
C GLU A 322 5.83 -12.06 -19.77
N ALA A 323 5.00 -12.65 -18.92
CA ALA A 323 3.95 -11.95 -18.19
C ALA A 323 4.55 -10.97 -17.17
N ALA A 324 5.59 -11.36 -16.43
CA ALA A 324 6.26 -10.49 -15.46
C ALA A 324 6.95 -9.30 -16.16
N ALA A 325 7.71 -9.55 -17.24
CA ALA A 325 8.37 -8.49 -17.99
C ALA A 325 7.35 -7.49 -18.55
N SER A 326 6.24 -7.98 -19.12
CA SER A 326 5.17 -7.12 -19.63
C SER A 326 4.39 -6.42 -18.52
N LEU A 327 4.32 -6.97 -17.30
CA LEU A 327 3.75 -6.29 -16.12
C LEU A 327 4.59 -5.06 -15.75
N TRP A 328 5.91 -5.23 -15.67
CA TRP A 328 6.81 -4.12 -15.35
C TRP A 328 6.75 -3.03 -16.42
N GLU A 329 6.71 -3.41 -17.70
CA GLU A 329 6.52 -2.45 -18.79
C GLU A 329 5.16 -1.74 -18.72
N ALA A 330 4.10 -2.44 -18.34
CA ALA A 330 2.76 -1.86 -18.19
C ALA A 330 2.68 -0.84 -17.05
N LEU A 331 3.38 -1.09 -15.93
CA LEU A 331 3.52 -0.14 -14.82
C LEU A 331 4.31 1.11 -15.22
N GLN A 332 5.40 0.94 -16.00
CA GLN A 332 6.21 2.08 -16.48
C GLN A 332 5.46 2.96 -17.49
N ASN A 333 4.57 2.38 -18.29
CA ASN A 333 3.90 3.06 -19.40
C ASN A 333 2.41 3.36 -19.15
N ASP A 334 1.90 3.17 -17.95
CA ASP A 334 0.48 3.36 -17.58
C ASP A 334 -0.48 2.57 -18.50
N THR A 335 -0.14 1.31 -18.79
CA THR A 335 -0.93 0.43 -19.65
C THR A 335 -1.47 -0.80 -18.93
N LEU A 336 -1.57 -0.72 -17.60
CA LEU A 336 -1.99 -1.82 -16.73
C LEU A 336 -3.37 -2.38 -17.09
N ALA A 337 -4.34 -1.54 -17.48
CA ALA A 337 -5.67 -2.00 -17.88
C ALA A 337 -5.61 -2.99 -19.08
N ALA A 338 -4.74 -2.73 -20.05
CA ALA A 338 -4.54 -3.63 -21.18
C ALA A 338 -3.82 -4.91 -20.76
N TRP A 339 -2.84 -4.80 -19.87
CA TRP A 339 -2.12 -5.96 -19.33
C TRP A 339 -3.05 -6.88 -18.54
N MET A 340 -3.89 -6.33 -17.65
CA MET A 340 -4.87 -7.09 -16.86
C MET A 340 -5.86 -7.84 -17.74
N ALA A 341 -6.33 -7.22 -18.82
CA ALA A 341 -7.23 -7.85 -19.77
C ALA A 341 -6.57 -9.04 -20.53
N ALA A 342 -5.25 -8.98 -20.72
CA ALA A 342 -4.48 -10.03 -21.39
C ALA A 342 -4.02 -11.16 -20.45
N ASN A 343 -3.96 -10.89 -19.15
CA ASN A 343 -3.40 -11.77 -18.11
C ASN A 343 -4.36 -11.91 -16.90
N PRO A 344 -5.62 -12.31 -17.12
CA PRO A 344 -6.64 -12.34 -16.06
C PRO A 344 -6.31 -13.30 -14.90
N GLU A 345 -5.50 -14.33 -15.15
CA GLU A 345 -5.08 -15.32 -14.13
C GLU A 345 -4.22 -14.72 -13.04
N TRP A 346 -3.57 -13.59 -13.28
CA TRP A 346 -2.75 -12.87 -12.30
C TRP A 346 -3.50 -11.71 -11.61
N VAL A 347 -4.72 -11.43 -12.05
CA VAL A 347 -5.54 -10.33 -11.54
C VAL A 347 -6.52 -10.85 -10.50
N LYS A 348 -6.59 -10.18 -9.36
CA LYS A 348 -7.57 -10.42 -8.31
C LYS A 348 -8.42 -9.16 -8.14
N SER A 349 -9.52 -9.09 -8.90
CA SER A 349 -10.42 -7.94 -8.91
C SER A 349 -11.29 -7.82 -7.65
N ASP A 350 -11.55 -8.93 -6.97
CA ASP A 350 -12.43 -9.03 -5.81
C ASP A 350 -11.78 -9.85 -4.69
N ALA A 351 -10.70 -9.29 -4.12
CA ALA A 351 -10.05 -9.91 -2.97
C ALA A 351 -10.99 -10.05 -1.75
N ALA A 352 -12.09 -9.30 -1.74
CA ALA A 352 -13.08 -9.27 -0.67
C ALA A 352 -14.26 -10.23 -0.85
N ASN A 353 -14.50 -10.80 -2.05
CA ASN A 353 -15.68 -11.66 -2.28
C ASN A 353 -15.28 -13.15 -2.40
N PRO A 354 -15.58 -14.01 -1.40
CA PRO A 354 -15.35 -15.44 -1.50
C PRO A 354 -16.07 -16.09 -2.68
N GLU A 355 -17.21 -15.56 -3.13
CA GLU A 355 -17.97 -16.06 -4.29
C GLU A 355 -17.22 -15.87 -5.62
N SER A 356 -16.31 -14.89 -5.70
CA SER A 356 -15.49 -14.67 -6.91
C SER A 356 -14.43 -15.76 -7.10
N TYR A 357 -14.16 -16.57 -6.08
CA TYR A 357 -13.20 -17.67 -6.15
C TYR A 357 -13.81 -18.99 -6.63
N THR A 358 -15.13 -19.09 -6.78
CA THR A 358 -15.84 -20.34 -7.11
C THR A 358 -16.11 -20.55 -8.60
N GLU A 359 -15.84 -19.62 -9.49
CA GLU A 359 -16.22 -19.68 -10.91
C GLU A 359 -15.10 -20.04 -11.89
N THR A 360 -13.98 -20.61 -11.45
CA THR A 360 -13.05 -21.26 -12.39
C THR A 360 -13.19 -22.79 -12.35
N ASP A 361 -14.42 -23.29 -12.43
CA ASP A 361 -14.69 -24.70 -12.70
C ASP A 361 -14.37 -25.05 -14.16
N GLY A 362 -13.11 -25.26 -14.44
CA GLY A 362 -12.72 -26.15 -15.52
C GLY A 362 -13.11 -27.57 -15.10
N GLU A 363 -14.23 -28.08 -15.58
CA GLU A 363 -14.56 -29.52 -15.51
C GLU A 363 -13.31 -30.32 -15.90
N PRO A 364 -12.88 -31.29 -15.07
CA PRO A 364 -11.85 -32.22 -15.49
C PRO A 364 -12.39 -32.99 -16.67
N THR A 365 -11.87 -32.77 -17.86
CA THR A 365 -12.12 -33.63 -19.03
C THR A 365 -11.74 -35.04 -18.66
N GLN A 366 -12.78 -35.89 -18.44
CA GLN A 366 -12.61 -37.33 -18.34
C GLN A 366 -12.01 -37.81 -19.66
N GLU A 367 -10.79 -38.32 -19.62
CA GLU A 367 -10.24 -39.12 -20.69
C GLU A 367 -11.18 -40.32 -20.94
N PRO A 368 -11.55 -40.61 -22.20
CA PRO A 368 -12.29 -41.80 -22.48
C PRO A 368 -11.39 -43.03 -22.29
N THR A 369 -11.77 -43.88 -21.39
CA THR A 369 -11.21 -45.23 -21.26
C THR A 369 -11.70 -46.08 -22.42
N ASP A 370 -10.81 -46.44 -23.34
CA ASP A 370 -10.88 -47.63 -24.19
C ASP A 370 -10.02 -48.77 -23.62
#